data_561b7aa6654164e2fa9857d930ef43aa
#
_entry.id   561b7aa6654164e2fa9857d930ef43aa
#
_cell.length_a   1.000
_cell.length_b   1.000
_cell.length_c   1.000
_cell.angle_alpha   90.00
_cell.angle_beta   90.00
_cell.angle_gamma   90.00
#
_symmetry.space_group_name_H-M   'P 1'
#
loop_
_entity.id
_entity.type
_entity.pdbx_description
1 polymer ?
#
loop_
_entity_poly.entity_id
_entity_poly.type
_entity_poly.pdbx_seq_one_letter_code
_entity_poly.pdbx_strand_id
1 'polypeptide(L)'
;MNLVVFDIGGTSVKYGRYQDSAIDKKGSFPTPKTWEEMKENLHRVFTELSDADTKGVAISSPGAVDTEEGVIKGFSAIPYIHNFKIIDELEAMFGLPVTIENDANCAGLAESQFGIGKDSKKSIYFILGTGIGGAVCLDGKLYKGSSLYGGEFGFMIIKDGITLSNLASPVAVAKNTLKSMA
;
A
#
# COMPACT_ATOMS: atom_id res chain seq x y z
N MET A 1 4.77 14.17 -16.29
CA MET A 1 5.07 14.26 -14.82
C MET A 1 5.75 12.98 -14.41
N ASN A 2 6.98 13.07 -13.91
CA ASN A 2 7.75 11.91 -13.47
C ASN A 2 7.65 11.76 -11.95
N LEU A 3 7.42 10.55 -11.49
CA LEU A 3 7.46 10.19 -10.07
C LEU A 3 8.36 8.98 -9.87
N VAL A 4 9.06 8.92 -8.75
CA VAL A 4 9.62 7.67 -8.25
C VAL A 4 8.53 7.00 -7.39
N VAL A 5 8.28 5.71 -7.63
CA VAL A 5 7.21 4.99 -6.97
C VAL A 5 7.75 3.79 -6.20
N PHE A 6 7.21 3.57 -5.00
CA PHE A 6 7.54 2.42 -4.16
C PHE A 6 6.26 1.69 -3.73
N ASP A 7 6.35 0.36 -3.65
CA ASP A 7 5.34 -0.51 -3.06
C ASP A 7 6.01 -1.28 -1.91
N ILE A 8 5.79 -0.81 -0.70
CA ILE A 8 6.40 -1.34 0.52
C ILE A 8 5.58 -2.54 0.99
N GLY A 9 6.10 -3.74 0.77
CA GLY A 9 5.48 -4.98 1.24
C GLY A 9 6.26 -5.62 2.40
N GLY A 10 5.63 -6.53 3.13
CA GLY A 10 6.25 -7.21 4.28
C GLY A 10 7.46 -8.09 3.93
N THR A 11 7.61 -8.52 2.69
CA THR A 11 8.72 -9.38 2.23
C THR A 11 9.69 -8.64 1.32
N SER A 12 9.18 -7.75 0.48
CA SER A 12 9.99 -6.98 -0.47
C SER A 12 9.38 -5.63 -0.72
N VAL A 13 10.22 -4.65 -1.02
CA VAL A 13 9.85 -3.35 -1.54
C VAL A 13 10.06 -3.37 -3.04
N LYS A 14 9.01 -3.11 -3.81
CA LYS A 14 9.09 -2.93 -5.26
C LYS A 14 9.20 -1.46 -5.56
N TYR A 15 9.79 -1.13 -6.70
CA TYR A 15 9.96 0.25 -7.12
C TYR A 15 9.95 0.40 -8.63
N GLY A 16 9.78 1.63 -9.08
CA GLY A 16 9.88 2.00 -10.48
C GLY A 16 9.81 3.50 -10.66
N ARG A 17 9.94 3.92 -11.91
CA ARG A 17 9.69 5.32 -12.31
C ARG A 17 8.37 5.38 -13.09
N TYR A 18 7.45 6.22 -12.64
CA TYR A 18 6.24 6.54 -13.38
C TYR A 18 6.49 7.73 -14.31
N GLN A 19 6.30 7.50 -15.59
CA GLN A 19 6.43 8.51 -16.63
C GLN A 19 5.48 8.17 -17.78
N ASP A 20 4.81 9.17 -18.35
CA ASP A 20 3.95 9.04 -19.55
C ASP A 20 2.89 7.93 -19.40
N SER A 21 2.25 7.86 -18.24
CA SER A 21 1.22 6.85 -17.89
C SER A 21 1.72 5.41 -17.86
N ALA A 22 3.02 5.20 -17.75
CA ALA A 22 3.65 3.88 -17.61
C ALA A 22 4.65 3.84 -16.45
N ILE A 23 4.94 2.64 -15.97
CA ILE A 23 6.02 2.42 -15.00
C ILE A 23 7.15 1.68 -15.69
N ASP A 24 8.31 2.33 -15.75
CA ASP A 24 9.56 1.78 -16.24
C ASP A 24 10.60 1.59 -15.12
N LYS A 25 11.81 1.17 -15.46
CA LYS A 25 12.94 0.95 -14.53
C LYS A 25 12.55 0.19 -13.27
N LYS A 26 11.69 -0.82 -13.42
CA LYS A 26 11.16 -1.62 -12.31
C LYS A 26 12.23 -2.47 -11.65
N GLY A 27 12.16 -2.56 -10.33
CA GLY A 27 13.01 -3.46 -9.55
C GLY A 27 12.42 -3.74 -8.18
N SER A 28 13.18 -4.44 -7.35
CA SER A 28 12.82 -4.71 -5.97
C SER A 28 14.03 -4.98 -5.10
N PHE A 29 13.86 -4.82 -3.79
CA PHE A 29 14.81 -5.26 -2.79
C PHE A 29 14.06 -5.90 -1.61
N PRO A 30 14.71 -6.82 -0.82
CA PRO A 30 14.11 -7.39 0.38
C PRO A 30 13.73 -6.30 1.38
N THR A 31 12.58 -6.43 2.04
CA THR A 31 12.18 -5.48 3.08
C THR A 31 13.20 -5.48 4.22
N PRO A 32 13.82 -4.33 4.51
CA PRO A 32 14.80 -4.20 5.57
C PRO A 32 14.21 -4.45 6.95
N LYS A 33 15.07 -4.68 7.94
CA LYS A 33 14.64 -4.95 9.31
C LYS A 33 14.52 -3.70 10.18
N THR A 34 15.08 -2.58 9.74
CA THR A 34 15.07 -1.31 10.46
C THR A 34 14.63 -0.16 9.56
N TRP A 35 14.17 0.92 10.18
CA TRP A 35 13.79 2.14 9.46
C TRP A 35 15.00 2.81 8.79
N GLU A 36 16.15 2.79 9.44
CA GLU A 36 17.39 3.34 8.90
C GLU A 36 17.80 2.63 7.61
N GLU A 37 17.84 1.29 7.61
CA GLU A 37 18.12 0.51 6.41
C GLU A 37 17.06 0.73 5.31
N MET A 38 15.79 0.93 5.68
CA MET A 38 14.73 1.26 4.74
C MET A 38 15.03 2.61 4.08
N LYS A 39 15.32 3.65 4.85
CA LYS A 39 15.67 4.97 4.32
C LYS A 39 16.87 4.92 3.39
N GLU A 40 17.92 4.21 3.75
CA GLU A 40 19.12 4.05 2.90
C GLU A 40 18.76 3.42 1.53
N ASN A 41 17.98 2.35 1.52
CA ASN A 41 17.57 1.70 0.29
C ASN A 41 16.63 2.57 -0.56
N LEU A 42 15.65 3.23 0.06
CA LEU A 42 14.75 4.16 -0.63
C LEU A 42 15.53 5.32 -1.25
N HIS A 43 16.47 5.92 -0.53
CA HIS A 43 17.29 7.01 -1.01
C HIS A 43 18.21 6.58 -2.16
N ARG A 44 18.83 5.42 -2.07
CA ARG A 44 19.65 4.85 -3.14
C ARG A 44 18.85 4.67 -4.43
N VAL A 45 17.67 4.05 -4.34
CA VAL A 45 16.78 3.86 -5.50
C VAL A 45 16.30 5.20 -6.05
N PHE A 46 15.91 6.13 -5.17
CA PHE A 46 15.49 7.47 -5.58
C PHE A 46 16.60 8.18 -6.37
N THR A 47 17.84 8.14 -5.90
CA THR A 47 19.00 8.75 -6.59
C THR A 47 19.26 8.11 -7.96
N GLU A 48 19.03 6.80 -8.08
CA GLU A 48 19.20 6.07 -9.35
C GLU A 48 18.10 6.40 -10.38
N LEU A 49 16.85 6.59 -9.91
CA LEU A 49 15.69 6.72 -10.79
C LEU A 49 15.26 8.17 -11.06
N SER A 50 15.57 9.09 -10.16
CA SER A 50 15.16 10.49 -10.27
C SER A 50 15.99 11.23 -11.35
N ASP A 51 15.36 12.26 -11.88
CA ASP A 51 15.94 13.20 -12.84
C ASP A 51 15.42 14.63 -12.58
N ALA A 52 15.82 15.60 -13.39
CA ALA A 52 15.38 17.00 -13.25
C ALA A 52 13.85 17.19 -13.43
N ASP A 53 13.19 16.23 -14.06
CA ASP A 53 11.74 16.27 -14.31
C ASP A 53 10.93 15.53 -13.21
N THR A 54 11.60 14.90 -12.26
CA THR A 54 10.95 14.21 -11.12
C THR A 54 10.27 15.22 -10.22
N LYS A 55 8.97 15.03 -9.95
CA LYS A 55 8.13 15.99 -9.23
C LYS A 55 7.73 15.52 -7.84
N GLY A 56 8.00 14.26 -7.49
CA GLY A 56 7.67 13.71 -6.17
C GLY A 56 7.88 12.22 -6.09
N VAL A 57 7.54 11.69 -4.93
CA VAL A 57 7.59 10.26 -4.62
C VAL A 57 6.19 9.78 -4.19
N ALA A 58 5.74 8.67 -4.77
CA ALA A 58 4.48 8.04 -4.37
C ALA A 58 4.73 6.65 -3.80
N ILE A 59 4.13 6.36 -2.65
CA ILE A 59 4.39 5.14 -1.88
C ILE A 59 3.09 4.42 -1.56
N SER A 60 3.03 3.15 -1.90
CA SER A 60 2.07 2.18 -1.40
C SER A 60 2.65 1.53 -0.15
N SER A 61 1.89 1.41 0.94
CA SER A 61 2.39 0.91 2.22
C SER A 61 1.31 0.15 2.99
N PRO A 62 1.64 -0.88 3.75
CA PRO A 62 0.68 -1.50 4.66
C PRO A 62 0.38 -0.59 5.85
N GLY A 63 -0.82 -0.75 6.44
CA GLY A 63 -1.27 -0.01 7.63
C GLY A 63 -2.30 1.08 7.31
N ALA A 64 -2.83 1.70 8.36
CA ALA A 64 -3.85 2.74 8.25
C ALA A 64 -3.19 4.11 8.03
N VAL A 65 -3.14 4.54 6.77
CA VAL A 65 -2.44 5.78 6.39
C VAL A 65 -3.33 6.99 6.65
N ASP A 66 -2.88 7.86 7.55
CA ASP A 66 -3.42 9.19 7.78
C ASP A 66 -2.62 10.21 6.96
N THR A 67 -3.17 10.58 5.82
CA THR A 67 -2.52 11.52 4.90
C THR A 67 -2.53 12.96 5.41
N GLU A 68 -3.45 13.32 6.29
CA GLU A 68 -3.52 14.67 6.89
C GLU A 68 -2.45 14.81 7.98
N GLU A 69 -2.30 13.79 8.82
CA GLU A 69 -1.27 13.78 9.86
C GLU A 69 0.12 13.37 9.35
N GLY A 70 0.23 12.78 8.18
CA GLY A 70 1.49 12.28 7.62
C GLY A 70 2.04 11.04 8.35
N VAL A 71 1.14 10.19 8.89
CA VAL A 71 1.46 9.07 9.78
C VAL A 71 0.82 7.78 9.26
N ILE A 72 1.49 6.65 9.45
CA ILE A 72 0.89 5.32 9.30
C ILE A 72 0.47 4.83 10.69
N LYS A 73 -0.83 4.72 10.93
CA LYS A 73 -1.42 4.25 12.19
C LYS A 73 -1.64 2.73 12.18
N GLY A 74 -1.98 2.18 13.34
CA GLY A 74 -2.26 0.74 13.49
C GLY A 74 -1.01 -0.12 13.57
N PHE A 75 -1.06 -1.26 12.91
CA PHE A 75 0.03 -2.23 12.87
C PHE A 75 0.09 -2.93 11.50
N SER A 76 1.27 -3.44 11.15
CA SER A 76 1.46 -4.24 9.94
C SER A 76 2.63 -5.22 10.11
N ALA A 77 2.97 -5.93 9.04
CA ALA A 77 4.16 -6.77 9.00
C ALA A 77 5.49 -6.00 9.12
N ILE A 78 5.45 -4.67 9.10
CA ILE A 78 6.62 -3.78 9.18
C ILE A 78 6.45 -2.84 10.37
N PRO A 79 6.79 -3.26 11.60
CA PRO A 79 6.45 -2.51 12.81
C PRO A 79 7.06 -1.12 12.90
N TYR A 80 8.22 -0.90 12.31
CA TYR A 80 9.00 0.32 12.43
C TYR A 80 8.54 1.49 11.54
N ILE A 81 7.48 1.32 10.71
CA ILE A 81 6.94 2.42 9.88
C ILE A 81 5.76 3.15 10.52
N HIS A 82 5.36 2.77 11.74
CA HIS A 82 4.14 3.24 12.38
C HIS A 82 4.37 4.34 13.41
N ASN A 83 3.34 5.20 13.57
CA ASN A 83 3.15 6.14 14.67
C ASN A 83 4.21 7.24 14.79
N PHE A 84 4.78 7.69 13.67
CA PHE A 84 5.64 8.88 13.58
C PHE A 84 5.37 9.64 12.28
N LYS A 85 5.89 10.84 12.15
CA LYS A 85 5.72 11.71 10.98
C LYS A 85 6.56 11.21 9.80
N ILE A 86 6.17 10.06 9.23
CA ILE A 86 6.92 9.37 8.18
C ILE A 86 7.01 10.20 6.89
N ILE A 87 5.94 10.94 6.54
CA ILE A 87 5.95 11.79 5.34
C ILE A 87 6.98 12.90 5.50
N ASP A 88 7.02 13.59 6.65
CA ASP A 88 7.96 14.68 6.91
C ASP A 88 9.43 14.20 6.80
N GLU A 89 9.74 13.02 7.37
CA GLU A 89 11.08 12.43 7.26
C GLU A 89 11.47 12.10 5.81
N LEU A 90 10.53 11.54 5.04
CA LEU A 90 10.78 11.18 3.65
C LEU A 90 10.88 12.41 2.75
N GLU A 91 10.06 13.45 2.96
CA GLU A 91 10.17 14.72 2.24
C GLU A 91 11.50 15.42 2.53
N ALA A 92 11.94 15.42 3.78
CA ALA A 92 13.26 15.95 4.16
C ALA A 92 14.41 15.16 3.48
N MET A 93 14.25 13.84 3.36
CA MET A 93 15.26 12.98 2.73
C MET A 93 15.33 13.14 1.21
N PHE A 94 14.18 13.20 0.51
CA PHE A 94 14.13 13.27 -0.94
C PHE A 94 14.22 14.70 -1.49
N GLY A 95 13.89 15.71 -0.67
CA GLY A 95 13.79 17.10 -1.11
C GLY A 95 12.63 17.36 -2.07
N LEU A 96 11.64 16.48 -2.12
CA LEU A 96 10.47 16.52 -2.99
C LEU A 96 9.22 16.10 -2.21
N PRO A 97 8.00 16.51 -2.67
CA PRO A 97 6.75 16.06 -2.07
C PRO A 97 6.62 14.54 -2.07
N VAL A 98 6.13 14.00 -0.95
CA VAL A 98 5.86 12.57 -0.76
C VAL A 98 4.39 12.34 -0.50
N THR A 99 3.82 11.34 -1.15
CA THR A 99 2.48 10.84 -0.83
C THR A 99 2.54 9.36 -0.49
N ILE A 100 1.81 8.97 0.55
CA ILE A 100 1.68 7.57 0.97
C ILE A 100 0.19 7.23 1.03
N GLU A 101 -0.17 6.05 0.56
CA GLU A 101 -1.51 5.49 0.77
C GLU A 101 -1.41 3.99 1.06
N ASN A 102 -2.45 3.44 1.72
CA ASN A 102 -2.54 2.01 1.99
C ASN A 102 -2.54 1.19 0.69
N ASP A 103 -1.90 0.02 0.71
CA ASP A 103 -1.71 -0.86 -0.45
C ASP A 103 -3.03 -1.30 -1.11
N ALA A 104 -4.02 -1.71 -0.32
CA ALA A 104 -5.33 -2.07 -0.85
C ALA A 104 -6.09 -0.84 -1.39
N ASN A 105 -5.96 0.30 -0.73
CA ASN A 105 -6.51 1.57 -1.21
C ASN A 105 -5.87 2.02 -2.53
N CYS A 106 -4.55 1.87 -2.68
CA CYS A 106 -3.86 2.13 -3.95
C CYS A 106 -4.40 1.26 -5.08
N ALA A 107 -4.60 -0.03 -4.84
CA ALA A 107 -5.18 -0.95 -5.82
C ALA A 107 -6.62 -0.56 -6.20
N GLY A 108 -7.47 -0.27 -5.22
CA GLY A 108 -8.84 0.16 -5.45
C GLY A 108 -8.92 1.51 -6.18
N LEU A 109 -8.04 2.46 -5.84
CA LEU A 109 -7.96 3.74 -6.51
C LEU A 109 -7.52 3.59 -7.97
N ALA A 110 -6.54 2.71 -8.24
CA ALA A 110 -6.10 2.41 -9.60
C ALA A 110 -7.24 1.82 -10.45
N GLU A 111 -7.99 0.86 -9.92
CA GLU A 111 -9.16 0.28 -10.59
C GLU A 111 -10.29 1.30 -10.78
N SER A 112 -10.46 2.21 -9.84
CA SER A 112 -11.47 3.28 -9.93
C SER A 112 -11.12 4.35 -10.96
N GLN A 113 -9.83 4.62 -11.19
CA GLN A 113 -9.38 5.67 -12.10
C GLN A 113 -9.06 5.15 -13.51
N PHE A 114 -8.45 3.97 -13.61
CA PHE A 114 -7.90 3.44 -14.85
C PHE A 114 -8.44 2.05 -15.23
N GLY A 115 -9.06 1.35 -14.28
CA GLY A 115 -9.53 -0.01 -14.45
C GLY A 115 -11.04 -0.12 -14.71
N ILE A 116 -11.61 -1.25 -14.29
CA ILE A 116 -13.02 -1.61 -14.50
C ILE A 116 -14.01 -0.65 -13.80
N GLY A 117 -13.55 0.04 -12.76
CA GLY A 117 -14.38 0.96 -11.96
C GLY A 117 -14.43 2.39 -12.46
N LYS A 118 -13.74 2.77 -13.53
CA LYS A 118 -13.54 4.16 -13.95
C LYS A 118 -14.84 4.95 -14.23
N ASP A 119 -15.91 4.27 -14.65
CA ASP A 119 -17.20 4.86 -14.94
C ASP A 119 -18.21 4.69 -13.77
N SER A 120 -17.76 4.12 -12.64
CA SER A 120 -18.60 3.85 -11.48
C SER A 120 -18.51 4.98 -10.46
N LYS A 121 -19.66 5.51 -10.06
CA LYS A 121 -19.72 6.51 -8.98
C LYS A 121 -19.48 5.92 -7.60
N LYS A 122 -19.79 4.64 -7.42
CA LYS A 122 -19.63 3.92 -6.16
C LYS A 122 -19.10 2.54 -6.44
N SER A 123 -17.97 2.19 -5.87
CA SER A 123 -17.35 0.90 -6.06
C SER A 123 -16.72 0.37 -4.77
N ILE A 124 -16.71 -0.93 -4.65
CA ILE A 124 -16.05 -1.67 -3.58
C ILE A 124 -15.11 -2.67 -4.23
N TYR A 125 -13.90 -2.74 -3.71
CA TYR A 125 -12.86 -3.64 -4.21
C TYR A 125 -12.43 -4.59 -3.10
N PHE A 126 -12.35 -5.87 -3.41
CA PHE A 126 -11.73 -6.89 -2.58
C PHE A 126 -10.36 -7.23 -3.18
N ILE A 127 -9.32 -7.03 -2.41
CA ILE A 127 -7.93 -7.28 -2.82
C ILE A 127 -7.48 -8.60 -2.18
N LEU A 128 -7.35 -9.64 -2.99
CA LEU A 128 -6.99 -10.98 -2.54
C LEU A 128 -5.47 -11.16 -2.61
N GLY A 129 -4.83 -11.19 -1.46
CA GLY A 129 -3.38 -11.36 -1.31
C GLY A 129 -3.03 -12.33 -0.18
N THR A 130 -2.01 -12.02 0.61
CA THR A 130 -1.67 -12.77 1.84
C THR A 130 -2.85 -12.76 2.83
N GLY A 131 -3.51 -11.62 2.94
CA GLY A 131 -4.81 -11.44 3.58
C GLY A 131 -5.88 -11.06 2.55
N ILE A 132 -7.01 -10.56 3.04
CA ILE A 132 -8.03 -9.88 2.24
C ILE A 132 -8.01 -8.43 2.65
N GLY A 133 -7.61 -7.57 1.75
CA GLY A 133 -7.76 -6.13 1.86
C GLY A 133 -9.00 -5.64 1.14
N GLY A 134 -9.21 -4.33 1.15
CA GLY A 134 -10.26 -3.74 0.36
C GLY A 134 -10.19 -2.23 0.28
N ALA A 135 -10.97 -1.68 -0.63
CA ALA A 135 -11.12 -0.25 -0.79
C ALA A 135 -12.57 0.09 -1.11
N VAL A 136 -13.01 1.25 -0.68
CA VAL A 136 -14.29 1.84 -1.02
C VAL A 136 -14.03 3.13 -1.75
N CYS A 137 -14.62 3.30 -2.94
CA CYS A 137 -14.55 4.54 -3.69
C CYS A 137 -15.95 5.12 -3.89
N LEU A 138 -16.10 6.40 -3.56
CA LEU A 138 -17.32 7.18 -3.74
C LEU A 138 -16.97 8.38 -4.62
N ASP A 139 -17.66 8.50 -5.75
CA ASP A 139 -17.44 9.55 -6.77
C ASP A 139 -15.95 9.68 -7.18
N GLY A 140 -15.29 8.50 -7.37
CA GLY A 140 -13.89 8.41 -7.77
C GLY A 140 -12.87 8.73 -6.67
N LYS A 141 -13.31 8.91 -5.42
CA LYS A 141 -12.46 9.21 -4.26
C LYS A 141 -12.49 8.06 -3.25
N LEU A 142 -11.37 7.79 -2.63
CA LEU A 142 -11.29 6.83 -1.53
C LEU A 142 -12.15 7.30 -0.34
N TYR A 143 -12.91 6.37 0.20
CA TYR A 143 -13.66 6.54 1.43
C TYR A 143 -12.99 5.72 2.54
N LYS A 144 -12.22 6.39 3.39
CA LYS A 144 -11.46 5.77 4.48
C LYS A 144 -12.23 5.70 5.81
N GLY A 145 -13.43 6.30 5.85
CA GLY A 145 -14.19 6.43 7.10
C GLY A 145 -13.53 7.36 8.11
N SER A 146 -14.16 7.54 9.26
CA SER A 146 -13.66 8.44 10.32
C SER A 146 -12.44 7.90 11.08
N SER A 147 -12.16 6.60 10.98
CA SER A 147 -11.08 5.91 11.69
C SER A 147 -10.02 5.32 10.77
N LEU A 148 -10.04 5.64 9.47
CA LEU A 148 -9.13 5.14 8.43
C LEU A 148 -9.30 3.63 8.10
N TYR A 149 -10.32 2.96 8.65
CA TYR A 149 -10.59 1.54 8.44
C TYR A 149 -11.69 1.27 7.40
N GLY A 150 -12.07 2.28 6.61
CA GLY A 150 -13.01 2.10 5.51
C GLY A 150 -12.43 1.17 4.45
N GLY A 151 -13.09 0.03 4.19
CA GLY A 151 -12.58 -0.98 3.25
C GLY A 151 -11.82 -2.14 3.89
N GLU A 152 -11.59 -2.14 5.18
CA GLU A 152 -10.89 -3.22 5.91
C GLU A 152 -11.76 -4.50 6.04
N PHE A 153 -12.25 -5.00 4.91
CA PHE A 153 -13.15 -6.16 4.85
C PHE A 153 -12.53 -7.44 5.40
N GLY A 154 -11.21 -7.57 5.34
CA GLY A 154 -10.50 -8.73 5.85
C GLY A 154 -10.69 -8.97 7.35
N PHE A 155 -10.97 -7.91 8.11
CA PHE A 155 -11.24 -7.98 9.55
C PHE A 155 -12.69 -8.29 9.91
N MET A 156 -13.62 -8.35 8.93
CA MET A 156 -15.01 -8.75 9.20
C MET A 156 -15.05 -10.14 9.82
N ILE A 157 -15.71 -10.29 10.96
CA ILE A 157 -15.95 -11.57 11.61
C ILE A 157 -17.08 -12.28 10.88
N ILE A 158 -16.80 -13.44 10.29
CA ILE A 158 -17.74 -14.19 9.47
C ILE A 158 -18.38 -15.33 10.25
N LYS A 159 -17.59 -16.09 11.02
CA LYS A 159 -18.06 -17.26 11.74
C LYS A 159 -17.19 -17.51 12.97
N ASP A 160 -17.80 -17.77 14.12
CA ASP A 160 -17.14 -18.23 15.35
C ASP A 160 -15.91 -17.41 15.76
N GLY A 161 -15.95 -16.07 15.57
CA GLY A 161 -14.83 -15.18 15.85
C GLY A 161 -13.73 -15.18 14.76
N ILE A 162 -13.91 -15.93 13.67
CA ILE A 162 -12.93 -16.02 12.57
C ILE A 162 -13.17 -14.88 11.59
N THR A 163 -12.09 -14.16 11.25
CA THR A 163 -12.14 -13.07 10.27
C THR A 163 -12.19 -13.59 8.84
N LEU A 164 -12.69 -12.76 7.93
CA LEU A 164 -12.72 -13.09 6.50
C LEU A 164 -11.32 -13.44 5.96
N SER A 165 -10.29 -12.70 6.33
CA SER A 165 -8.91 -13.01 5.94
C SER A 165 -8.45 -14.39 6.41
N ASN A 166 -8.75 -14.74 7.65
CA ASN A 166 -8.34 -16.03 8.23
C ASN A 166 -9.16 -17.22 7.68
N LEU A 167 -10.33 -16.95 7.12
CA LEU A 167 -11.19 -17.97 6.54
C LEU A 167 -10.90 -18.17 5.05
N ALA A 168 -10.78 -17.10 4.28
CA ALA A 168 -10.92 -17.11 2.84
C ALA A 168 -9.77 -16.44 2.06
N SER A 169 -8.71 -15.94 2.72
CA SER A 169 -7.54 -15.48 1.96
C SER A 169 -6.87 -16.66 1.23
N PRO A 170 -6.18 -16.42 0.10
CA PRO A 170 -5.46 -17.46 -0.62
C PRO A 170 -4.53 -18.29 0.28
N VAL A 171 -3.83 -17.63 1.21
CA VAL A 171 -2.95 -18.29 2.18
C VAL A 171 -3.76 -19.14 3.19
N ALA A 172 -4.87 -18.61 3.68
CA ALA A 172 -5.73 -19.35 4.62
C ALA A 172 -6.35 -20.58 3.96
N VAL A 173 -6.86 -20.43 2.73
CA VAL A 173 -7.42 -21.56 1.95
C VAL A 173 -6.37 -22.65 1.73
N ALA A 174 -5.17 -22.30 1.26
CA ALA A 174 -4.09 -23.25 1.06
C ALA A 174 -3.74 -24.00 2.36
N LYS A 175 -3.60 -23.28 3.48
CA LYS A 175 -3.30 -23.86 4.79
C LYS A 175 -4.42 -24.79 5.31
N ASN A 176 -5.67 -24.41 5.12
CA ASN A 176 -6.81 -25.20 5.57
C ASN A 176 -6.97 -26.46 4.72
N THR A 177 -6.75 -26.38 3.42
CA THR A 177 -6.77 -27.54 2.53
C THR A 177 -5.70 -28.57 2.91
N LEU A 178 -4.47 -28.12 3.16
CA LEU A 178 -3.38 -29.01 3.59
C LEU A 178 -3.71 -29.72 4.92
N LYS A 179 -4.37 -29.02 5.86
CA LYS A 179 -4.79 -29.63 7.13
C LYS A 179 -5.90 -30.69 6.97
N SER A 180 -6.77 -30.53 5.98
CA SER A 180 -7.87 -31.50 5.72
C SER A 180 -7.39 -32.74 4.96
N MET A 181 -6.18 -32.72 4.39
CA MET A 181 -5.57 -33.84 3.67
C MET A 181 -4.61 -34.68 4.53
N ALA A 182 -4.29 -34.21 5.75
CA ALA A 182 -3.44 -34.90 6.72
C ALA A 182 -4.26 -35.64 7.76
#